data_fe1d74d0def657fc9c885886a95bdca7
#
_entry.id   fe1d74d0def657fc9c885886a95bdca7
#
_cell.length_a   1.000
_cell.length_b   1.000
_cell.length_c   1.000
_cell.angle_alpha   90.00
_cell.angle_beta   90.00
_cell.angle_gamma   90.00
#
_symmetry.space_group_name_H-M   'P 1'
#
loop_
_entity.id
_entity.type
_entity.pdbx_description
1 polymer ?
#
loop_
_entity_poly.entity_id
_entity_poly.type
_entity_poly.pdbx_seq_one_letter_code
_entity_poly.pdbx_strand_id
1 'polypeptide(L)'
;MKRRYFRIVIAGIIFILALLLTLYPIISNLYNQKHQSLIHTAYEEVIQQADTQELERIRELARAYNEAITPGTAADTYSKAALEKASVDYDSQLDPGGNGIMGYVEIPKISVNLPIYHGTEAVTLERGTGICWAVLCR
;
A
#
# COMPACT_ATOMS: atom_id res chain seq x y z
N MET A 1 54.01 18.00 5.81
CA MET A 1 52.93 17.73 6.79
C MET A 1 51.52 17.86 6.19
N LYS A 2 51.18 18.91 5.44
CA LYS A 2 49.84 19.16 4.83
C LYS A 2 49.24 18.00 4.00
N ARG A 3 50.06 17.31 3.18
CA ARG A 3 49.60 16.21 2.31
C ARG A 3 49.21 14.92 3.08
N ARG A 4 49.74 14.69 4.28
CA ARG A 4 49.37 13.54 5.13
C ARG A 4 47.97 13.77 5.76
N TYR A 5 47.74 14.95 6.32
CA TYR A 5 46.46 15.33 6.87
C TYR A 5 45.36 15.29 5.83
N PHE A 6 45.60 15.77 4.63
CA PHE A 6 44.65 15.75 3.52
C PHE A 6 44.22 14.31 3.17
N ARG A 7 45.14 13.36 3.11
CA ARG A 7 44.80 11.96 2.83
C ARG A 7 43.99 11.32 3.95
N ILE A 8 44.30 11.65 5.21
CA ILE A 8 43.57 11.15 6.38
C ILE A 8 42.12 11.68 6.37
N VAL A 9 41.96 12.96 6.06
CA VAL A 9 40.63 13.57 5.96
C VAL A 9 39.80 12.94 4.84
N ILE A 10 40.39 12.73 3.66
CA ILE A 10 39.69 12.05 2.55
C ILE A 10 39.33 10.62 2.94
N ALA A 11 40.24 9.86 3.55
CA ALA A 11 39.94 8.51 4.00
C ALA A 11 38.80 8.49 5.05
N GLY A 12 38.78 9.47 5.95
CA GLY A 12 37.69 9.64 6.91
C GLY A 12 36.33 9.92 6.25
N ILE A 13 36.31 10.79 5.24
CA ILE A 13 35.09 11.10 4.49
C ILE A 13 34.58 9.86 3.74
N ILE A 14 35.46 9.13 3.07
CA ILE A 14 35.11 7.90 2.35
C ILE A 14 34.56 6.85 3.33
N PHE A 15 35.17 6.70 4.50
CA PHE A 15 34.73 5.79 5.53
C PHE A 15 33.33 6.13 6.05
N ILE A 16 33.07 7.42 6.31
CA ILE A 16 31.74 7.89 6.76
C ILE A 16 30.69 7.64 5.66
N LEU A 17 31.00 7.93 4.39
CA LEU A 17 30.10 7.66 3.27
C LEU A 17 29.78 6.17 3.12
N ALA A 18 30.78 5.30 3.24
CA ALA A 18 30.59 3.86 3.22
C ALA A 18 29.71 3.37 4.38
N LEU A 19 29.89 3.94 5.58
CA LEU A 19 29.08 3.64 6.76
C LEU A 19 27.63 4.07 6.56
N LEU A 20 27.39 5.26 6.03
CA LEU A 20 26.04 5.76 5.71
C LEU A 20 25.34 4.88 4.68
N LEU A 21 26.04 4.44 3.63
CA LEU A 21 25.50 3.55 2.61
C LEU A 21 25.11 2.17 3.18
N THR A 22 25.89 1.65 4.11
CA THR A 22 25.60 0.35 4.76
C THR A 22 24.48 0.44 5.79
N LEU A 23 24.34 1.58 6.49
CA LEU A 23 23.27 1.81 7.47
C LEU A 23 21.94 2.17 6.82
N TYR A 24 21.96 2.77 5.61
CA TYR A 24 20.76 3.21 4.92
C TYR A 24 19.67 2.13 4.79
N PRO A 25 19.95 0.91 4.30
CA PRO A 25 18.92 -0.11 4.17
C PRO A 25 18.32 -0.55 5.51
N ILE A 26 19.11 -0.55 6.56
CA ILE A 26 18.66 -0.93 7.91
C ILE A 26 17.69 0.12 8.45
N ILE A 27 18.04 1.40 8.33
CA ILE A 27 17.23 2.53 8.81
C ILE A 27 15.94 2.62 7.97
N SER A 28 16.05 2.49 6.66
CA SER A 28 14.88 2.51 5.75
C SER A 28 13.90 1.38 6.06
N ASN A 29 14.41 0.18 6.31
CA ASN A 29 13.57 -0.97 6.65
C ASN A 29 12.86 -0.80 7.99
N LEU A 30 13.55 -0.31 9.02
CA LEU A 30 12.94 -0.01 10.32
C LEU A 30 11.87 1.09 10.23
N TYR A 31 12.12 2.11 9.42
CA TYR A 31 11.15 3.19 9.19
C TYR A 31 9.88 2.66 8.50
N ASN A 32 10.04 1.87 7.43
CA ASN A 32 8.93 1.29 6.70
C ASN A 32 8.10 0.34 7.57
N GLN A 33 8.74 -0.53 8.36
CA GLN A 33 8.04 -1.44 9.27
C GLN A 33 7.20 -0.69 10.31
N LYS A 34 7.73 0.37 10.90
CA LYS A 34 6.98 1.20 11.86
C LYS A 34 5.78 1.89 11.21
N HIS A 35 5.96 2.41 10.00
CA HIS A 35 4.88 3.10 9.30
C HIS A 35 3.74 2.15 8.94
N GLN A 36 4.06 0.96 8.44
CA GLN A 36 3.08 -0.09 8.12
C GLN A 36 2.33 -0.58 9.36
N SER A 37 3.02 -0.74 10.49
CA SER A 37 2.41 -1.19 11.74
C SER A 37 1.40 -0.18 12.32
N LEU A 38 1.67 1.12 12.21
CA LEU A 38 0.74 2.17 12.65
C LEU A 38 -0.56 2.18 11.83
N ILE A 39 -0.44 2.03 10.52
CA ILE A 39 -1.58 2.00 9.60
C ILE A 39 -2.44 0.75 9.86
N HIS A 40 -1.80 -0.40 10.10
CA HIS A 40 -2.49 -1.64 10.44
C HIS A 40 -3.32 -1.51 11.72
N THR A 41 -2.72 -0.98 12.79
CA THR A 41 -3.42 -0.80 14.06
C THR A 41 -4.63 0.14 13.92
N ALA A 42 -4.49 1.22 13.17
CA ALA A 42 -5.58 2.14 12.92
C ALA A 42 -6.75 1.50 12.13
N TYR A 43 -6.44 0.63 11.17
CA TYR A 43 -7.46 -0.11 10.43
C TYR A 43 -8.17 -1.16 11.33
N GLU A 44 -7.41 -1.89 12.14
CA GLU A 44 -7.98 -2.86 13.09
C GLU A 44 -8.94 -2.17 14.08
N GLU A 45 -8.59 -1.00 14.59
CA GLU A 45 -9.47 -0.21 15.46
C GLU A 45 -10.79 0.14 14.77
N VAL A 46 -10.74 0.56 13.50
CA VAL A 46 -11.94 0.86 12.70
C VAL A 46 -12.82 -0.38 12.54
N ILE A 47 -12.22 -1.52 12.18
CA ILE A 47 -12.97 -2.78 12.00
C ILE A 47 -13.55 -3.29 13.32
N GLN A 48 -12.83 -3.17 14.43
CA GLN A 48 -13.35 -3.60 15.75
C GLN A 48 -14.48 -2.70 16.26
N GLN A 49 -14.49 -1.42 15.88
CA GLN A 49 -15.55 -0.49 16.26
C GLN A 49 -16.73 -0.49 15.28
N ALA A 50 -16.54 -1.02 14.08
CA ALA A 50 -17.59 -1.10 13.07
C ALA A 50 -18.69 -2.11 13.50
N ASP A 51 -19.94 -1.72 13.29
CA ASP A 51 -21.06 -2.63 13.50
C ASP A 51 -21.01 -3.80 12.50
N THR A 52 -21.29 -4.99 12.98
CA THR A 52 -21.35 -6.21 12.17
C THR A 52 -22.31 -6.05 10.98
N GLN A 53 -23.43 -5.33 11.17
CA GLN A 53 -24.39 -5.06 10.11
C GLN A 53 -23.80 -4.16 9.02
N GLU A 54 -23.00 -3.16 9.38
CA GLU A 54 -22.35 -2.27 8.42
C GLU A 54 -21.28 -3.01 7.62
N LEU A 55 -20.49 -3.85 8.25
CA LEU A 55 -19.49 -4.68 7.57
C LEU A 55 -20.14 -5.65 6.58
N GLU A 56 -21.27 -6.25 6.93
CA GLU A 56 -22.00 -7.14 6.01
C GLU A 56 -22.61 -6.34 4.84
N ARG A 57 -23.12 -5.15 5.10
CA ARG A 57 -23.62 -4.24 4.06
C ARG A 57 -22.52 -3.87 3.05
N ILE A 58 -21.32 -3.51 3.53
CA ILE A 58 -20.16 -3.20 2.69
C ILE A 58 -19.78 -4.41 1.84
N ARG A 59 -19.82 -5.62 2.41
CA ARG A 59 -19.53 -6.87 1.71
C ARG A 59 -20.58 -7.18 0.63
N GLU A 60 -21.86 -6.97 0.92
CA GLU A 60 -22.93 -7.15 -0.07
C GLU A 60 -22.84 -6.18 -1.24
N LEU A 61 -22.51 -4.92 -0.97
CA LEU A 61 -22.28 -3.91 -2.02
C LEU A 61 -21.11 -4.32 -2.91
N ALA A 62 -20.00 -4.79 -2.34
CA ALA A 62 -18.85 -5.25 -3.11
C ALA A 62 -19.18 -6.50 -3.96
N ARG A 63 -20.02 -7.42 -3.47
CA ARG A 63 -20.50 -8.55 -4.26
C ARG A 63 -21.39 -8.10 -5.42
N ALA A 64 -22.35 -7.21 -5.15
CA ALA A 64 -23.22 -6.66 -6.19
C ALA A 64 -22.41 -5.92 -7.28
N TYR A 65 -21.37 -5.18 -6.87
CA TYR A 65 -20.43 -4.56 -7.80
C TYR A 65 -19.72 -5.60 -8.68
N ASN A 66 -19.20 -6.68 -8.10
CA ASN A 66 -18.54 -7.76 -8.84
C ASN A 66 -19.48 -8.48 -9.82
N GLU A 67 -20.75 -8.65 -9.46
CA GLU A 67 -21.76 -9.26 -10.34
C GLU A 67 -22.13 -8.35 -11.51
N ALA A 68 -22.10 -7.03 -11.30
CA ALA A 68 -22.36 -6.05 -12.34
C ALA A 68 -21.21 -5.90 -13.35
N ILE A 69 -19.99 -6.32 -12.99
CA ILE A 69 -18.85 -6.33 -13.91
C ILE A 69 -19.03 -7.45 -14.93
N THR A 70 -19.31 -7.09 -16.17
CA THR A 70 -19.50 -8.06 -17.25
C THR A 70 -18.17 -8.74 -17.61
N PRO A 71 -18.11 -10.09 -17.70
CA PRO A 71 -16.95 -10.80 -18.18
C PRO A 71 -16.59 -10.33 -19.59
N GLY A 72 -15.42 -9.75 -19.77
CA GLY A 72 -14.98 -9.17 -21.07
C GLY A 72 -14.63 -7.68 -20.97
N THR A 73 -15.20 -6.94 -20.03
CA THR A 73 -14.81 -5.54 -19.78
C THR A 73 -13.42 -5.44 -19.14
N ALA A 74 -12.97 -6.53 -18.51
CA ALA A 74 -11.64 -6.65 -17.93
C ALA A 74 -10.50 -6.76 -18.95
N ALA A 75 -10.80 -6.94 -20.25
CA ALA A 75 -9.79 -7.11 -21.29
C ALA A 75 -8.99 -5.84 -21.59
N ASP A 76 -9.50 -4.68 -21.20
CA ASP A 76 -8.81 -3.39 -21.37
C ASP A 76 -8.72 -2.62 -20.06
N THR A 77 -7.96 -3.17 -19.14
CA THR A 77 -7.64 -2.60 -17.81
C THR A 77 -6.97 -1.23 -17.90
N TYR A 78 -6.53 -0.83 -19.07
CA TYR A 78 -5.83 0.45 -19.33
C TYR A 78 -6.69 1.47 -20.09
N SER A 79 -7.92 1.16 -20.41
CA SER A 79 -8.82 2.11 -21.06
C SER A 79 -9.26 3.18 -20.05
N LYS A 80 -8.70 4.38 -20.21
CA LYS A 80 -8.97 5.55 -19.36
C LYS A 80 -10.47 5.91 -19.30
N ALA A 81 -11.21 5.68 -20.37
CA ALA A 81 -12.64 5.95 -20.45
C ALA A 81 -13.50 4.93 -19.67
N ALA A 82 -13.05 3.68 -19.57
CA ALA A 82 -13.69 2.67 -18.73
C ALA A 82 -13.39 2.90 -17.26
N LEU A 83 -12.18 3.36 -16.93
CA LEU A 83 -11.79 3.77 -15.57
C LEU A 83 -12.62 4.95 -15.07
N GLU A 84 -12.79 6.02 -15.86
CA GLU A 84 -13.55 7.21 -15.45
C GLU A 84 -15.02 6.90 -15.17
N LYS A 85 -15.62 5.94 -15.87
CA LYS A 85 -17.02 5.55 -15.69
C LYS A 85 -17.22 4.59 -14.51
N ALA A 86 -16.20 3.79 -14.16
CA ALA A 86 -16.23 2.84 -13.05
C ALA A 86 -15.73 3.46 -11.73
N SER A 87 -14.91 4.51 -11.78
CA SER A 87 -14.17 5.03 -10.63
C SER A 87 -15.04 5.52 -9.49
N VAL A 88 -16.20 6.12 -9.79
CA VAL A 88 -17.09 6.70 -8.75
C VAL A 88 -17.68 5.61 -7.85
N ASP A 89 -18.05 4.47 -8.40
CA ASP A 89 -18.58 3.36 -7.61
C ASP A 89 -17.48 2.47 -6.98
N TYR A 90 -16.34 2.35 -7.65
CA TYR A 90 -15.24 1.52 -7.20
C TYR A 90 -14.53 2.09 -5.98
N ASP A 91 -14.21 3.37 -5.99
CA ASP A 91 -13.45 4.03 -4.92
C ASP A 91 -14.23 4.10 -3.58
N SER A 92 -15.55 3.94 -3.65
CA SER A 92 -16.41 3.86 -2.45
C SER A 92 -16.56 2.45 -1.88
N GLN A 93 -16.11 1.41 -2.60
CA GLN A 93 -16.29 0.03 -2.17
C GLN A 93 -15.20 -0.39 -1.17
N LEU A 94 -15.60 -1.20 -0.18
CA LEU A 94 -14.66 -1.79 0.79
C LEU A 94 -13.75 -0.78 1.51
N ASP A 95 -14.24 0.44 1.76
CA ASP A 95 -13.52 1.47 2.52
C ASP A 95 -14.22 1.77 3.86
N PRO A 96 -14.13 0.88 4.86
CA PRO A 96 -14.81 1.05 6.15
C PRO A 96 -14.28 2.22 6.96
N GLY A 97 -13.06 2.68 6.68
CA GLY A 97 -12.39 3.76 7.39
C GLY A 97 -12.42 5.11 6.69
N GLY A 98 -12.91 5.18 5.44
CA GLY A 98 -12.89 6.40 4.63
C GLY A 98 -11.48 6.90 4.29
N ASN A 99 -10.49 6.01 4.35
CA ASN A 99 -9.07 6.34 4.16
C ASN A 99 -8.47 5.66 2.90
N GLY A 100 -9.30 5.02 2.09
CA GLY A 100 -8.93 4.33 0.86
C GLY A 100 -8.28 2.96 1.08
N ILE A 101 -8.29 2.43 2.30
CA ILE A 101 -7.73 1.11 2.62
C ILE A 101 -8.84 0.07 2.60
N MET A 102 -8.77 -0.86 1.66
CA MET A 102 -9.72 -1.95 1.49
C MET A 102 -9.44 -3.13 2.43
N GLY A 103 -8.20 -3.31 2.84
CA GLY A 103 -7.77 -4.43 3.67
C GLY A 103 -6.25 -4.53 3.78
N TYR A 104 -5.77 -5.70 4.23
CA TYR A 104 -4.35 -5.99 4.39
C TYR A 104 -3.95 -7.34 3.85
N VAL A 105 -2.76 -7.41 3.25
CA VAL A 105 -2.06 -8.67 2.98
C VAL A 105 -1.06 -8.90 4.09
N GLU A 106 -1.27 -9.97 4.86
CA GLU A 106 -0.34 -10.39 5.90
C GLU A 106 0.38 -11.68 5.48
N ILE A 107 1.72 -11.65 5.52
CA ILE A 107 2.56 -12.80 5.24
C ILE A 107 3.48 -13.03 6.44
N PRO A 108 3.03 -13.78 7.46
CA PRO A 108 3.75 -13.92 8.75
C PRO A 108 5.15 -14.51 8.58
N LYS A 109 5.34 -15.41 7.61
CA LYS A 109 6.62 -16.08 7.36
C LYS A 109 7.79 -15.13 7.06
N ILE A 110 7.48 -13.98 6.47
CA ILE A 110 8.48 -12.96 6.11
C ILE A 110 8.22 -11.62 6.81
N SER A 111 7.31 -11.60 7.78
CA SER A 111 6.91 -10.41 8.55
C SER A 111 6.51 -9.22 7.65
N VAL A 112 5.79 -9.52 6.58
CA VAL A 112 5.24 -8.51 5.67
C VAL A 112 3.77 -8.30 5.99
N ASN A 113 3.40 -7.03 6.15
CA ASN A 113 2.03 -6.56 6.31
C ASN A 113 1.84 -5.34 5.42
N LEU A 114 1.06 -5.49 4.33
CA LEU A 114 0.89 -4.47 3.31
C LEU A 114 -0.57 -4.05 3.22
N PRO A 115 -0.87 -2.75 3.29
CA PRO A 115 -2.21 -2.24 3.04
C PRO A 115 -2.60 -2.45 1.56
N ILE A 116 -3.88 -2.74 1.35
CA ILE A 116 -4.50 -2.88 0.04
C ILE A 116 -5.29 -1.59 -0.22
N TYR A 117 -4.95 -0.90 -1.29
CA TYR A 117 -5.61 0.33 -1.73
C TYR A 117 -6.40 0.11 -3.02
N HIS A 118 -7.30 1.06 -3.31
CA HIS A 118 -7.96 1.15 -4.60
C HIS A 118 -6.97 1.55 -5.70
N GLY A 119 -7.13 0.93 -6.88
CA GLY A 119 -6.34 1.23 -8.07
C GLY A 119 -4.93 0.65 -8.06
N THR A 120 -4.27 0.79 -9.20
CA THR A 120 -2.90 0.28 -9.46
C THR A 120 -1.98 1.38 -9.97
N GLU A 121 -2.25 2.62 -9.61
CA GLU A 121 -1.41 3.75 -9.97
C GLU A 121 -0.05 3.68 -9.26
N ALA A 122 0.96 4.34 -9.82
CA ALA A 122 2.31 4.33 -9.27
C ALA A 122 2.36 4.79 -7.81
N VAL A 123 1.58 5.82 -7.46
CA VAL A 123 1.49 6.35 -6.08
C VAL A 123 0.89 5.32 -5.12
N THR A 124 -0.08 4.53 -5.57
CA THR A 124 -0.71 3.45 -4.79
C THR A 124 0.29 2.34 -4.52
N LEU A 125 1.02 1.91 -5.57
CA LEU A 125 1.99 0.81 -5.48
C LEU A 125 3.25 1.17 -4.67
N GLU A 126 3.58 2.46 -4.54
CA GLU A 126 4.64 2.93 -3.64
C GLU A 126 4.26 2.82 -2.16
N ARG A 127 2.95 2.87 -1.83
CA ARG A 127 2.44 2.84 -0.45
C ARG A 127 2.07 1.45 0.03
N GLY A 128 1.66 0.57 -0.89
CA GLY A 128 1.21 -0.78 -0.57
C GLY A 128 0.85 -1.59 -1.80
N THR A 129 -0.17 -2.43 -1.66
CA THR A 129 -0.71 -3.24 -2.75
C THR A 129 -1.94 -2.54 -3.33
N GLY A 130 -2.13 -2.63 -4.65
CA GLY A 130 -3.31 -2.09 -5.32
C GLY A 130 -4.20 -3.19 -5.89
N ILE A 131 -5.50 -3.00 -5.83
CA ILE A 131 -6.47 -3.84 -6.55
C ILE A 131 -7.01 -3.07 -7.74
N CYS A 132 -7.03 -3.72 -8.90
CA CYS A 132 -7.63 -3.16 -10.10
C CYS A 132 -9.16 -3.15 -9.98
N TRP A 133 -9.80 -2.11 -10.53
CA TRP A 133 -11.24 -1.92 -10.52
C TRP A 133 -12.05 -3.10 -11.11
N ALA A 134 -11.43 -3.94 -11.94
CA ALA A 134 -12.08 -5.08 -12.56
C ALA A 134 -12.27 -6.30 -11.63
N VAL A 135 -11.68 -6.29 -10.43
CA VAL A 135 -11.76 -7.41 -9.48
C VAL A 135 -11.78 -6.88 -8.06
N LEU A 136 -12.95 -6.86 -7.45
CA LEU A 136 -13.11 -6.74 -6.00
C LEU A 136 -13.33 -8.15 -5.43
N CYS A 137 -12.67 -8.52 -4.40
CA CYS A 137 -12.78 -9.77 -3.63
C CYS A 137 -13.69 -10.88 -4.22
N ARG A 138 -13.10 -11.90 -4.81
CA ARG A 138 -13.80 -13.09 -5.29
C ARG A 138 -13.84 -14.15 -4.19
#